data_8960b29c9c58a0f6ed8ea19192f37abd
#
_entry.id   8960b29c9c58a0f6ed8ea19192f37abd
#
_cell.length_a   1.000
_cell.length_b   1.000
_cell.length_c   1.000
_cell.angle_alpha   90.00
_cell.angle_beta   90.00
_cell.angle_gamma   90.00
#
_symmetry.space_group_name_H-M   'P 1'
#
loop_
_entity.id
_entity.type
_entity.pdbx_description
1 polymer ?
#
loop_
_entity_poly.entity_id
_entity_poly.type
_entity_poly.pdbx_seq_one_letter_code
_entity_poly.pdbx_strand_id
1 'polypeptide(L)' 'MISIADLIDLVKTAVPDAEVNVLDKTGMKDHFIIHVTSATFADLGVMDRHRKGQDALNPAMQDGRIHAAEIKTATP' A
#
# COMPACT_ATOMS: atom_id res chain seq x y z
N MET A 1 2.61 5.88 15.09
CA MET A 1 2.80 5.98 13.63
C MET A 1 3.47 4.73 13.11
N ILE A 2 3.18 4.35 11.88
CA ILE A 2 3.76 3.15 11.26
C ILE A 2 5.12 3.49 10.63
N SER A 3 6.08 2.57 10.70
CA SER A 3 7.32 2.72 9.94
C SER A 3 7.11 2.33 8.48
N ILE A 4 7.99 2.82 7.59
CA ILE A 4 7.93 2.44 6.17
C ILE A 4 8.13 0.93 6.01
N ALA A 5 9.02 0.32 6.79
CA ALA A 5 9.26 -1.12 6.75
C ALA A 5 8.00 -1.91 7.13
N ASP A 6 7.30 -1.51 8.17
CA ASP A 6 6.05 -2.16 8.60
C ASP A 6 4.95 -1.99 7.55
N LEU A 7 4.89 -0.83 6.91
CA LEU A 7 3.92 -0.56 5.87
C LEU A 7 4.16 -1.45 4.65
N ILE A 8 5.42 -1.62 4.25
CA ILE A 8 5.81 -2.54 3.18
C ILE A 8 5.39 -3.98 3.53
N ASP A 9 5.62 -4.41 4.76
CA ASP A 9 5.25 -5.76 5.22
C ASP A 9 3.74 -5.98 5.17
N LEU A 10 2.93 -4.98 5.53
CA LEU A 10 1.48 -5.06 5.42
C LEU A 10 1.04 -5.33 3.98
N VAL A 11 1.60 -4.58 3.03
CA VAL A 11 1.26 -4.74 1.62
C VAL A 11 1.71 -6.09 1.10
N LYS A 12 2.91 -6.53 1.43
CA LYS A 12 3.44 -7.83 0.99
C LYS A 12 2.71 -9.01 1.62
N THR A 13 2.12 -8.84 2.78
CA THR A 13 1.28 -9.88 3.38
C THR A 13 0.04 -10.14 2.53
N ALA A 14 -0.57 -9.09 1.99
CA ALA A 14 -1.74 -9.20 1.12
C ALA A 14 -1.38 -9.55 -0.32
N VAL A 15 -0.23 -9.07 -0.81
CA VAL A 15 0.25 -9.28 -2.18
C VAL A 15 1.72 -9.74 -2.12
N PRO A 16 1.98 -11.04 -1.93
CA PRO A 16 3.32 -11.53 -1.63
C PRO A 16 4.38 -11.29 -2.71
N ASP A 17 3.97 -11.19 -3.97
CA ASP A 17 4.88 -10.93 -5.09
C ASP A 17 5.10 -9.43 -5.35
N ALA A 18 4.50 -8.56 -4.53
CA ALA A 18 4.55 -7.13 -4.78
C ALA A 18 5.93 -6.54 -4.58
N GLU A 19 6.29 -5.64 -5.49
CA GLU A 19 7.36 -4.67 -5.28
C GLU A 19 6.71 -3.39 -4.77
N VAL A 20 7.14 -2.94 -3.59
CA VAL A 20 6.48 -1.83 -2.88
C VAL A 20 7.46 -0.69 -2.69
N ASN A 21 7.08 0.49 -3.17
CA ASN A 21 7.81 1.73 -2.94
C ASN A 21 6.92 2.70 -2.17
N VAL A 22 7.45 3.26 -1.10
CA VAL A 22 6.71 4.17 -0.23
C VAL A 22 7.40 5.52 -0.19
N LEU A 23 6.64 6.56 -0.46
CA LEU A 23 7.07 7.94 -0.33
C LEU A 23 6.34 8.60 0.83
N ASP A 24 7.09 9.17 1.76
CA ASP A 24 6.55 9.98 2.85
C ASP A 24 6.39 11.41 2.34
N LYS A 25 5.16 11.77 1.99
CA LYS A 25 4.86 13.01 1.27
C LYS A 25 5.20 14.28 2.06
N THR A 26 5.01 14.24 3.37
CA THR A 26 5.21 15.41 4.23
C THR A 26 6.51 15.37 5.01
N GLY A 27 7.17 14.22 5.08
CA GLY A 27 8.32 13.99 5.93
C GLY A 27 7.94 13.73 7.39
N MET A 28 6.65 13.71 7.72
CA MET A 28 6.15 13.54 9.08
C MET A 28 5.46 12.19 9.32
N LYS A 29 5.52 11.29 8.34
CA LYS A 29 4.93 9.95 8.40
C LYS A 29 3.41 9.94 8.64
N ASP A 30 2.73 10.99 8.20
CA ASP A 30 1.28 11.12 8.33
C ASP A 30 0.55 10.97 6.99
N HIS A 31 1.25 11.13 5.86
CA HIS A 31 0.68 10.98 4.53
C HIS A 31 1.65 10.26 3.61
N PHE A 32 1.28 9.07 3.17
CA PHE A 32 2.14 8.24 2.32
C PHE A 32 1.59 8.12 0.90
N ILE A 33 2.51 8.03 -0.07
CA ILE A 33 2.19 7.58 -1.42
C ILE A 33 2.84 6.21 -1.59
N ILE A 34 2.02 5.20 -1.90
CA ILE A 34 2.45 3.80 -1.92
C ILE A 34 2.30 3.27 -3.34
N HIS A 35 3.42 2.93 -3.97
CA HIS A 35 3.43 2.30 -5.28
C HIS A 35 3.55 0.79 -5.10
N VAL A 36 2.59 0.05 -5.61
CA VAL A 36 2.53 -1.41 -5.53
C VAL A 36 2.55 -1.98 -6.94
N THR A 37 3.61 -2.70 -7.27
CA THR A 37 3.77 -3.35 -8.57
C THR A 37 3.70 -4.86 -8.38
N SER A 38 2.80 -5.53 -9.10
CA SER A 38 2.60 -6.97 -8.95
C SER A 38 2.09 -7.60 -10.24
N ALA A 39 2.64 -8.75 -10.61
CA ALA A 39 2.13 -9.55 -11.72
C ALA A 39 0.71 -10.05 -11.45
N THR A 40 0.33 -10.23 -10.19
CA THR A 40 -1.03 -10.60 -9.79
C THR A 40 -2.07 -9.60 -10.31
N PHE A 41 -1.70 -8.34 -10.44
CA PHE A 41 -2.60 -7.29 -10.92
C PHE A 41 -2.96 -7.40 -12.41
N ALA A 42 -2.20 -8.16 -13.18
CA ALA A 42 -2.44 -8.31 -14.62
C ALA A 42 -3.85 -8.86 -14.92
N ASP A 43 -4.37 -9.72 -14.04
CA ASP A 43 -5.69 -10.34 -14.20
C ASP A 43 -6.81 -9.57 -13.50
N LEU A 44 -6.50 -8.45 -12.89
CA LEU A 44 -7.47 -7.65 -12.13
C LEU A 44 -7.78 -6.34 -12.84
N GLY A 45 -9.04 -5.91 -12.76
CA GLY A 45 -9.45 -4.58 -13.16
C GLY A 45 -8.87 -3.52 -12.21
N VAL A 46 -8.91 -2.25 -12.63
CA VAL A 46 -8.33 -1.14 -11.86
C VAL A 46 -8.94 -1.05 -10.46
N MET A 47 -10.26 -1.22 -10.36
CA MET A 47 -10.96 -1.14 -9.07
C MET A 47 -10.54 -2.27 -8.12
N ASP A 48 -10.37 -3.47 -8.64
CA ASP A 48 -9.97 -4.63 -7.83
C ASP A 48 -8.53 -4.50 -7.34
N ARG A 49 -7.63 -3.97 -8.17
CA ARG A 49 -6.25 -3.68 -7.77
C ARG A 49 -6.22 -2.70 -6.60
N HIS A 50 -6.95 -1.61 -6.74
CA HIS A 50 -7.02 -0.57 -5.72
C HIS A 50 -7.59 -1.11 -4.41
N ARG A 51 -8.66 -1.90 -4.50
CA ARG A 51 -9.28 -2.53 -3.33
C ARG A 51 -8.33 -3.47 -2.61
N LYS A 52 -7.53 -4.25 -3.35
CA LYS A 52 -6.51 -5.11 -2.74
C LYS A 52 -5.51 -4.32 -1.90
N GLY A 53 -5.04 -3.20 -2.43
CA GLY A 53 -4.13 -2.32 -1.71
C GLY A 53 -4.78 -1.69 -0.48
N GLN A 54 -6.01 -1.22 -0.60
CA GLN A 54 -6.76 -0.64 0.53
C GLN A 54 -6.99 -1.68 1.62
N ASP A 55 -7.38 -2.90 1.27
CA ASP A 55 -7.62 -3.96 2.25
C ASP A 55 -6.34 -4.28 3.05
N ALA A 56 -5.18 -4.24 2.40
CA ALA A 56 -3.90 -4.46 3.06
C ALA A 56 -3.62 -3.41 4.14
N LEU A 57 -4.04 -2.17 3.92
CA LEU A 57 -3.77 -1.05 4.81
C LEU A 57 -4.87 -0.80 5.85
N ASN A 58 -6.06 -1.35 5.65
CA ASN A 58 -7.21 -1.06 6.52
C ASN A 58 -6.94 -1.25 8.01
N PRO A 59 -6.28 -2.33 8.48
CA PRO A 59 -6.01 -2.45 9.91
C PRO A 59 -5.21 -1.29 10.48
N ALA A 60 -4.19 -0.82 9.76
CA ALA A 60 -3.36 0.29 10.20
C ALA A 60 -4.08 1.63 10.12
N MET A 61 -5.00 1.78 9.17
CA MET A 61 -5.82 2.99 9.04
C MET A 61 -6.86 3.06 10.16
N GLN A 62 -7.48 1.91 10.49
CA GLN A 62 -8.50 1.85 11.53
C GLN A 62 -7.95 2.12 12.92
N ASP A 63 -6.72 1.68 13.21
CA ASP A 63 -6.11 1.89 14.51
C ASP A 63 -5.31 3.21 14.62
N GLY A 64 -5.29 4.02 13.57
CA GLY A 64 -4.64 5.33 13.56
C GLY A 64 -3.16 5.33 13.27
N ARG A 65 -2.54 4.18 12.93
CA ARG A 65 -1.12 4.14 12.55
C ARG A 65 -0.85 4.83 11.22
N ILE A 66 -1.86 4.87 10.34
CA ILE A 66 -1.80 5.60 9.06
C ILE A 66 -2.94 6.60 9.05
N HIS A 67 -2.62 7.89 8.88
CA HIS A 67 -3.64 8.93 8.77
C HIS A 67 -4.19 9.08 7.36
N ALA A 68 -3.30 9.08 6.37
CA ALA A 68 -3.68 9.21 4.97
C ALA A 68 -2.69 8.45 4.09
N ALA A 69 -3.19 7.80 3.04
CA ALA A 69 -2.37 7.09 2.08
C ALA A 69 -3.01 7.11 0.71
N GLU A 70 -2.18 7.36 -0.31
CA GLU A 70 -2.54 7.17 -1.71
C GLU A 70 -1.91 5.86 -2.19
N ILE A 71 -2.69 5.02 -2.84
CA ILE A 71 -2.21 3.77 -3.40
C ILE A 71 -2.22 3.86 -4.91
N LYS A 72 -1.06 3.59 -5.52
CA LYS A 72 -0.91 3.51 -6.97
C LYS A 72 -0.47 2.10 -7.33
N THR A 73 -1.21 1.45 -8.20
CA THR A 73 -0.96 0.06 -8.59
C THR A 73 -0.45 0.00 -10.02
N ALA A 74 0.42 -0.98 -10.28
CA ALA A 74 0.98 -1.21 -11.61
C ALA A 74 1.30 -2.69 -11.82
N THR A 75 1.44 -3.08 -13.07
CA THR A 75 1.99 -4.39 -13.44
C THR A 75 3.45 -4.22 -13.87
N PRO A 76 4.26 -5.27 -13.69
CA PRO A 76 5.66 -5.22 -14.16
C PRO A 76 5.77 -5.01 -15.65
#